data_62452438c80713dc59cfc96b9324694d
#
_entry.id   62452438c80713dc59cfc96b9324694d
#
_cell.length_a   1.000
_cell.length_b   1.000
_cell.length_c   1.000
_cell.angle_alpha   90.00
_cell.angle_beta   90.00
_cell.angle_gamma   90.00
#
_symmetry.space_group_name_H-M   'P 1'
#
loop_
_entity.id
_entity.type
_entity.pdbx_description
1 polymer ?
#
loop_
_entity_poly.entity_id
_entity_poly.type
_entity_poly.pdbx_seq_one_letter_code
_entity_poly.pdbx_strand_id
1 'polypeptide(L)'
;MEDFDNAKTRNPKECVVTNLNSYLTYISDIKETIKKEEGAEVSTKHYFFRGQASNEWNVMPGVFRGGMLPHEAELINAAYTRNPDDFRKLTTDFEKLAKLQHYGLPTRLLDVTENPLVALYFACQNNQERKTNDGKTTLLPPTDGKIYYKRDYGKSYSDIEIKVLAYLASHEISGDYTLEKLLSDLNKYGIYTDKEAEECRASEYKSLLSIIQRNYFVISNLNNERLVRQSGSFLICGKYNV
;
A
#
# COMPACT_ATOMS: atom_id res chain seq x y z
N MET A 1 -4.62 -7.47 -4.54
CA MET A 1 -4.59 -7.43 -6.01
C MET A 1 -5.89 -6.95 -6.59
N GLU A 2 -7.03 -7.35 -6.05
CA GLU A 2 -8.35 -6.87 -6.48
C GLU A 2 -8.52 -5.34 -6.47
N ASP A 3 -7.78 -4.59 -5.65
CA ASP A 3 -7.93 -3.13 -5.56
C ASP A 3 -7.27 -2.36 -6.70
N PHE A 4 -6.32 -2.95 -7.43
CA PHE A 4 -5.89 -2.45 -8.72
C PHE A 4 -6.66 -3.13 -9.86
N ASP A 5 -7.26 -4.34 -9.63
CA ASP A 5 -7.97 -5.12 -10.64
C ASP A 5 -9.52 -5.10 -10.51
N ASN A 6 -10.08 -4.81 -9.32
CA ASN A 6 -11.54 -4.88 -9.06
C ASN A 6 -12.23 -3.51 -9.00
N ALA A 7 -11.99 -2.64 -9.95
CA ALA A 7 -13.05 -1.75 -10.33
C ALA A 7 -13.94 -2.49 -11.34
N LYS A 8 -15.12 -2.96 -10.92
CA LYS A 8 -16.23 -3.34 -11.82
C LYS A 8 -16.76 -2.12 -12.61
N THR A 9 -15.86 -1.33 -13.15
CA THR A 9 -16.14 -0.23 -14.04
C THR A 9 -15.06 -0.26 -15.10
N ARG A 10 -15.40 -0.88 -16.24
CA ARG A 10 -14.63 -0.89 -17.48
C ARG A 10 -13.15 -1.17 -17.25
N ASN A 11 -12.74 -2.40 -17.58
CA ASN A 11 -11.33 -2.74 -17.78
C ASN A 11 -10.67 -1.58 -18.54
N PRO A 12 -9.81 -0.75 -17.91
CA PRO A 12 -9.03 0.20 -18.68
C PRO A 12 -8.23 -0.65 -19.65
N LYS A 13 -8.47 -0.48 -20.95
CA LYS A 13 -7.72 -1.18 -21.99
C LYS A 13 -6.24 -1.02 -21.64
N GLU A 14 -5.54 -2.11 -21.43
CA GLU A 14 -4.09 -2.07 -21.32
C GLU A 14 -3.57 -1.28 -22.51
N CYS A 15 -2.89 -0.17 -22.24
CA CYS A 15 -2.34 0.69 -23.27
C CYS A 15 -0.83 0.49 -23.29
N VAL A 16 -0.29 0.12 -24.43
CA VAL A 16 1.15 0.06 -24.64
C VAL A 16 1.65 1.44 -25.01
N VAL A 17 2.58 1.96 -24.22
CA VAL A 17 3.17 3.28 -24.41
C VAL A 17 4.63 3.11 -24.81
N THR A 18 5.03 3.69 -25.93
CA THR A 18 6.38 3.51 -26.48
C THR A 18 7.29 4.74 -26.33
N ASN A 19 6.72 5.88 -25.92
CA ASN A 19 7.47 7.12 -25.73
C ASN A 19 6.78 8.04 -24.72
N LEU A 20 7.50 9.05 -24.25
CA LEU A 20 7.03 9.99 -23.23
C LEU A 20 5.77 10.77 -23.70
N ASN A 21 5.72 11.20 -24.96
CA ASN A 21 4.58 11.98 -25.43
C ASN A 21 3.29 11.16 -25.42
N SER A 22 3.32 9.90 -25.89
CA SER A 22 2.17 9.01 -25.83
C SER A 22 1.74 8.73 -24.40
N TYR A 23 2.65 8.62 -23.46
CA TYR A 23 2.34 8.50 -22.04
C TYR A 23 1.62 9.72 -21.49
N LEU A 24 2.15 10.94 -21.73
CA LEU A 24 1.54 12.17 -21.26
C LEU A 24 0.17 12.42 -21.86
N THR A 25 -0.01 12.10 -23.14
CA THR A 25 -1.32 12.15 -23.79
C THR A 25 -2.30 11.21 -23.11
N TYR A 26 -1.91 9.95 -22.87
CA TYR A 26 -2.76 8.96 -22.19
C TYR A 26 -3.19 9.42 -20.77
N ILE A 27 -2.25 9.98 -19.99
CA ILE A 27 -2.56 10.53 -18.64
C ILE A 27 -3.53 11.72 -18.75
N SER A 28 -3.38 12.58 -19.75
CA SER A 28 -4.29 13.70 -19.99
C SER A 28 -5.70 13.20 -20.35
N ASP A 29 -5.80 12.23 -21.26
CA ASP A 29 -7.07 11.65 -21.72
C ASP A 29 -7.84 10.98 -20.56
N ILE A 30 -7.14 10.26 -19.68
CA ILE A 30 -7.74 9.68 -18.47
C ILE A 30 -8.36 10.78 -17.61
N LYS A 31 -7.62 11.86 -17.34
CA LYS A 31 -8.09 12.97 -16.52
C LYS A 31 -9.30 13.69 -17.13
N GLU A 32 -9.26 13.91 -18.44
CA GLU A 32 -10.37 14.53 -19.16
C GLU A 32 -11.62 13.66 -19.23
N THR A 33 -11.47 12.37 -19.48
CA THR A 33 -12.59 11.41 -19.51
C THR A 33 -13.33 11.40 -18.19
N ILE A 34 -12.60 11.31 -17.09
CA ILE A 34 -13.19 11.31 -15.75
C ILE A 34 -13.87 12.64 -15.42
N LYS A 35 -13.27 13.76 -15.82
CA LYS A 35 -13.85 15.08 -15.63
C LYS A 35 -15.19 15.25 -16.37
N LYS A 36 -15.32 14.61 -17.52
CA LYS A 36 -16.58 14.58 -18.30
C LYS A 36 -17.64 13.66 -17.67
N GLU A 37 -17.23 12.54 -17.08
CA GLU A 37 -18.14 11.58 -16.46
C GLU A 37 -18.69 12.02 -15.11
N GLU A 38 -17.89 12.72 -14.29
CA GLU A 38 -18.27 13.13 -12.91
C GLU A 38 -18.81 14.57 -12.83
N GLY A 39 -18.81 15.32 -13.95
CA GLY A 39 -19.26 16.73 -13.95
C GLY A 39 -18.22 17.69 -13.36
N ALA A 40 -18.58 18.98 -13.29
CA ALA A 40 -17.68 20.05 -12.83
C ALA A 40 -17.50 20.13 -11.30
N GLU A 41 -18.10 19.25 -10.52
CA GLU A 41 -17.78 19.15 -9.10
C GLU A 41 -16.33 18.70 -8.95
N VAL A 42 -15.55 19.55 -8.27
CA VAL A 42 -14.13 19.28 -7.99
C VAL A 42 -14.07 18.00 -7.16
N SER A 43 -13.84 16.88 -7.84
CA SER A 43 -13.67 15.63 -7.15
C SER A 43 -12.42 15.70 -6.29
N THR A 44 -12.58 15.45 -5.00
CA THR A 44 -11.49 15.36 -4.01
C THR A 44 -10.68 14.08 -4.11
N LYS A 45 -10.94 13.25 -5.13
CA LYS A 45 -10.20 12.00 -5.36
C LYS A 45 -8.82 12.27 -5.95
N HIS A 46 -7.84 11.58 -5.41
CA HIS A 46 -6.46 11.55 -5.87
C HIS A 46 -6.22 10.45 -6.90
N TYR A 47 -5.20 10.62 -7.73
CA TYR A 47 -4.68 9.56 -8.58
C TYR A 47 -3.44 8.97 -7.92
N PHE A 48 -3.47 7.69 -7.65
CA PHE A 48 -2.32 6.95 -7.14
C PHE A 48 -1.74 6.08 -8.25
N PHE A 49 -0.44 6.19 -8.45
CA PHE A 49 0.30 5.46 -9.48
C PHE A 49 1.36 4.58 -8.82
N ARG A 50 1.66 3.46 -9.47
CA ARG A 50 2.79 2.61 -9.14
C ARG A 50 3.45 2.11 -10.41
N GLY A 51 4.75 2.40 -10.59
CA GLY A 51 5.58 1.85 -11.66
C GLY A 51 6.35 0.63 -11.17
N GLN A 52 6.42 -0.41 -11.98
CA GLN A 52 7.26 -1.59 -11.80
C GLN A 52 8.07 -1.82 -13.06
N ALA A 53 9.35 -2.13 -12.90
CA ALA A 53 10.26 -2.34 -14.01
C ALA A 53 9.94 -3.62 -14.82
N SER A 54 9.18 -4.55 -14.24
CA SER A 54 8.74 -5.76 -14.94
C SER A 54 7.23 -5.94 -14.82
N ASN A 55 6.58 -6.26 -15.94
CA ASN A 55 5.16 -6.61 -16.01
C ASN A 55 4.87 -7.99 -15.41
N GLU A 56 5.89 -8.82 -15.19
CA GLU A 56 5.78 -10.14 -14.57
C GLU A 56 5.72 -10.07 -13.04
N TRP A 57 6.10 -8.95 -12.45
CA TRP A 57 6.08 -8.81 -11.00
C TRP A 57 4.67 -8.59 -10.45
N ASN A 58 4.33 -9.33 -9.42
CA ASN A 58 3.07 -9.13 -8.70
C ASN A 58 3.08 -7.79 -7.92
N VAL A 59 1.96 -7.08 -7.96
CA VAL A 59 1.73 -5.89 -7.13
C VAL A 59 1.41 -6.33 -5.71
N MET A 60 2.44 -6.51 -4.89
CA MET A 60 2.33 -7.13 -3.57
C MET A 60 3.32 -6.48 -2.60
N PRO A 61 2.89 -6.10 -1.38
CA PRO A 61 3.78 -5.64 -0.32
C PRO A 61 4.86 -6.68 0.02
N GLY A 62 5.98 -6.19 0.56
CA GLY A 62 7.13 -7.05 0.86
C GLY A 62 6.82 -8.19 1.82
N VAL A 63 6.05 -7.91 2.88
CA VAL A 63 5.73 -8.90 3.92
C VAL A 63 4.86 -10.06 3.44
N PHE A 64 4.09 -9.87 2.36
CA PHE A 64 3.27 -10.94 1.78
C PHE A 64 4.06 -11.91 0.88
N ARG A 65 5.36 -11.63 0.65
CA ARG A 65 6.24 -12.46 -0.16
C ARG A 65 6.98 -13.48 0.71
N GLY A 66 7.21 -14.66 0.19
CA GLY A 66 8.07 -15.67 0.83
C GLY A 66 7.63 -16.13 2.22
N GLY A 67 6.34 -16.04 2.57
CA GLY A 67 5.81 -16.51 3.85
C GLY A 67 6.18 -15.65 5.06
N MET A 68 6.56 -14.38 4.88
CA MET A 68 6.97 -13.50 5.98
C MET A 68 5.82 -12.94 6.82
N LEU A 69 4.58 -12.96 6.31
CA LEU A 69 3.42 -12.37 6.99
C LEU A 69 3.20 -12.88 8.44
N PRO A 70 3.33 -14.18 8.76
CA PRO A 70 3.19 -14.66 10.14
C PRO A 70 4.25 -14.09 11.10
N HIS A 71 5.38 -13.61 10.59
CA HIS A 71 6.50 -13.06 11.35
C HIS A 71 6.55 -11.53 11.32
N GLU A 72 5.52 -10.86 10.76
CA GLU A 72 5.53 -9.40 10.59
C GLU A 72 5.76 -8.66 11.90
N ALA A 73 5.00 -9.00 12.94
CA ALA A 73 5.12 -8.37 14.26
C ALA A 73 6.49 -8.64 14.90
N GLU A 74 7.01 -9.87 14.78
CA GLU A 74 8.33 -10.23 15.30
C GLU A 74 9.44 -9.40 14.63
N LEU A 75 9.39 -9.28 13.30
CA LEU A 75 10.36 -8.49 12.53
C LEU A 75 10.33 -7.01 12.92
N ILE A 76 9.14 -6.44 13.10
CA ILE A 76 8.93 -5.06 13.51
C ILE A 76 9.48 -4.83 14.92
N ASN A 77 9.14 -5.68 15.88
CA ASN A 77 9.58 -5.59 17.27
C ASN A 77 11.09 -5.75 17.38
N ALA A 78 11.70 -6.65 16.61
CA ALA A 78 13.15 -6.80 16.56
C ALA A 78 13.85 -5.54 16.03
N ALA A 79 13.27 -4.85 15.05
CA ALA A 79 13.80 -3.58 14.53
C ALA A 79 13.71 -2.45 15.56
N TYR A 80 12.60 -2.36 16.31
CA TYR A 80 12.44 -1.37 17.38
C TYR A 80 13.46 -1.58 18.51
N THR A 81 13.68 -2.83 18.90
CA THR A 81 14.62 -3.20 19.95
C THR A 81 16.06 -2.85 19.58
N ARG A 82 16.41 -3.00 18.30
CA ARG A 82 17.78 -2.73 17.81
C ARG A 82 18.07 -1.24 17.63
N ASN A 83 17.08 -0.43 17.31
CA ASN A 83 17.23 1.00 17.00
C ASN A 83 16.19 1.86 17.73
N PRO A 84 16.11 1.84 19.06
CA PRO A 84 15.03 2.51 19.80
C PRO A 84 15.01 4.02 19.60
N ASP A 85 16.16 4.66 19.42
CA ASP A 85 16.26 6.11 19.26
C ASP A 85 15.63 6.61 17.95
N ASP A 86 15.67 5.77 16.92
CA ASP A 86 15.08 6.07 15.62
C ASP A 86 13.54 6.13 15.65
N PHE A 87 12.94 5.40 16.58
CA PHE A 87 11.48 5.30 16.71
C PHE A 87 10.89 6.13 17.84
N ARG A 88 11.72 6.65 18.75
CA ARG A 88 11.30 7.40 19.96
C ARG A 88 10.39 8.60 19.64
N LYS A 89 10.62 9.27 18.51
CA LYS A 89 9.85 10.46 18.11
C LYS A 89 8.58 10.14 17.31
N LEU A 90 8.38 8.89 16.94
CA LEU A 90 7.22 8.47 16.15
C LEU A 90 6.07 8.12 17.09
N THR A 91 4.91 8.70 16.82
CA THR A 91 3.76 8.63 17.73
C THR A 91 2.75 7.57 17.32
N THR A 92 2.74 7.19 16.03
CA THR A 92 1.78 6.23 15.49
C THR A 92 2.47 4.99 14.93
N ASP A 93 1.78 3.86 14.94
CA ASP A 93 2.31 2.62 14.36
C ASP A 93 2.46 2.74 12.84
N PHE A 94 1.61 3.54 12.18
CA PHE A 94 1.78 3.83 10.76
C PHE A 94 3.09 4.56 10.44
N GLU A 95 3.46 5.58 11.22
CA GLU A 95 4.75 6.28 11.05
C GLU A 95 5.92 5.33 11.22
N LYS A 96 5.83 4.42 12.20
CA LYS A 96 6.85 3.40 12.44
C LYS A 96 6.96 2.43 11.26
N LEU A 97 5.82 1.95 10.72
CA LEU A 97 5.80 1.11 9.53
C LEU A 97 6.42 1.82 8.31
N ALA A 98 6.05 3.07 8.07
CA ALA A 98 6.60 3.86 6.97
C ALA A 98 8.12 4.04 7.09
N LYS A 99 8.62 4.23 8.31
CA LYS A 99 10.06 4.32 8.59
C LYS A 99 10.77 2.97 8.35
N LEU A 100 10.19 1.87 8.79
CA LEU A 100 10.72 0.52 8.55
C LEU A 100 10.78 0.20 7.06
N GLN A 101 9.71 0.52 6.30
CA GLN A 101 9.68 0.41 4.85
C GLN A 101 10.83 1.21 4.22
N HIS A 102 11.09 2.42 4.71
CA HIS A 102 12.20 3.25 4.24
C HIS A 102 13.58 2.59 4.48
N TYR A 103 13.74 1.86 5.57
CA TYR A 103 14.95 1.09 5.89
C TYR A 103 15.04 -0.26 5.15
N GLY A 104 14.06 -0.57 4.29
CA GLY A 104 14.04 -1.78 3.49
C GLY A 104 13.48 -3.01 4.20
N LEU A 105 12.88 -2.86 5.40
CA LEU A 105 12.19 -3.96 6.06
C LEU A 105 10.90 -4.28 5.29
N PRO A 106 10.61 -5.54 5.01
CA PRO A 106 9.33 -5.93 4.43
C PRO A 106 8.17 -5.57 5.37
N THR A 107 7.27 -4.73 4.91
CA THR A 107 6.05 -4.33 5.63
C THR A 107 4.83 -4.60 4.76
N ARG A 108 3.62 -4.40 5.31
CA ARG A 108 2.35 -4.42 4.56
C ARG A 108 2.07 -3.14 3.76
N LEU A 109 3.03 -2.24 3.71
CA LEU A 109 2.94 -1.04 2.89
C LEU A 109 3.44 -1.33 1.48
N LEU A 110 2.82 -0.68 0.52
CA LEU A 110 3.27 -0.64 -0.87
C LEU A 110 3.44 0.82 -1.27
N ASP A 111 4.64 1.18 -1.74
CA ASP A 111 4.92 2.54 -2.20
C ASP A 111 4.09 2.84 -3.45
N VAL A 112 3.39 3.96 -3.43
CA VAL A 112 2.67 4.55 -4.55
C VAL A 112 3.01 6.03 -4.64
N THR A 113 2.66 6.68 -5.73
CA THR A 113 2.92 8.10 -5.93
C THR A 113 1.72 8.78 -6.58
N GLU A 114 1.51 10.05 -6.28
CA GLU A 114 0.53 10.87 -6.98
C GLU A 114 1.10 11.49 -8.29
N ASN A 115 2.40 11.33 -8.50
CA ASN A 115 3.08 11.84 -9.70
C ASN A 115 3.25 10.74 -10.76
N PRO A 116 2.55 10.82 -11.90
CA PRO A 116 2.65 9.82 -12.97
C PRO A 116 4.07 9.70 -13.56
N LEU A 117 4.88 10.78 -13.57
CA LEU A 117 6.25 10.73 -14.08
C LEU A 117 7.19 9.97 -13.14
N VAL A 118 6.95 10.01 -11.83
CA VAL A 118 7.68 9.17 -10.87
C VAL A 118 7.36 7.70 -11.09
N ALA A 119 6.10 7.36 -11.34
CA ALA A 119 5.73 5.98 -11.69
C ALA A 119 6.38 5.54 -13.00
N LEU A 120 6.40 6.39 -14.02
CA LEU A 120 7.10 6.11 -15.28
C LEU A 120 8.60 5.86 -15.05
N TYR A 121 9.25 6.71 -14.22
CA TYR A 121 10.65 6.50 -13.87
C TYR A 121 10.92 5.11 -13.28
N PHE A 122 10.09 4.64 -12.35
CA PHE A 122 10.22 3.30 -11.78
C PHE A 122 9.91 2.18 -12.78
N ALA A 123 8.98 2.40 -13.70
CA ALA A 123 8.67 1.42 -14.75
C ALA A 123 9.79 1.30 -15.79
N CYS A 124 10.58 2.37 -15.99
CA CYS A 124 11.69 2.39 -16.93
C CYS A 124 13.04 1.96 -16.33
N GLN A 125 13.07 1.49 -15.05
CA GLN A 125 14.30 1.01 -14.45
C GLN A 125 14.77 -0.28 -15.13
N ASN A 126 16.11 -0.50 -15.13
CA ASN A 126 16.68 -1.73 -15.66
C ASN A 126 16.26 -2.93 -14.78
N ASN A 127 15.65 -3.92 -15.38
CA ASN A 127 15.13 -5.12 -14.73
C ASN A 127 15.81 -6.42 -15.23
N GLN A 128 17.00 -6.31 -15.82
CA GLN A 128 17.74 -7.50 -16.26
C GLN A 128 18.02 -8.41 -15.06
N GLU A 129 17.35 -9.55 -15.03
CA GLU A 129 17.56 -10.58 -14.03
C GLU A 129 18.75 -11.46 -14.43
N ARG A 130 19.46 -11.95 -13.41
CA ARG A 130 20.54 -12.92 -13.58
C ARG A 130 20.02 -14.30 -13.19
N LYS A 131 20.02 -15.22 -14.14
CA LYS A 131 19.70 -16.62 -13.87
C LYS A 131 21.00 -17.42 -13.81
N THR A 132 21.26 -18.04 -12.67
CA THR A 132 22.43 -18.91 -12.49
C THR A 132 21.97 -20.36 -12.50
N ASN A 133 22.35 -21.10 -13.55
CA ASN A 133 22.18 -22.55 -13.65
C ASN A 133 23.55 -23.17 -13.77
N ASP A 134 23.87 -24.19 -12.98
CA ASP A 134 25.11 -24.96 -13.02
C ASP A 134 26.39 -24.10 -13.01
N GLY A 135 26.39 -23.05 -12.18
CA GLY A 135 27.53 -22.13 -12.07
C GLY A 135 27.68 -21.13 -13.24
N LYS A 136 26.81 -21.19 -14.23
CA LYS A 136 26.80 -20.28 -15.37
C LYS A 136 25.72 -19.21 -15.17
N THR A 137 26.11 -17.95 -15.04
CA THR A 137 25.20 -16.82 -14.93
C THR A 137 24.83 -16.28 -16.30
N THR A 138 23.55 -16.32 -16.64
CA THR A 138 23.01 -15.76 -17.88
C THR A 138 22.13 -14.54 -17.54
N LEU A 139 22.31 -13.45 -18.29
CA LEU A 139 21.40 -12.30 -18.22
C LEU A 139 20.14 -12.63 -19.02
N LEU A 140 18.99 -12.52 -18.38
CA LEU A 140 17.70 -12.62 -19.07
C LEU A 140 17.42 -11.31 -19.83
N PRO A 141 16.67 -11.36 -20.94
CA PRO A 141 16.25 -10.14 -21.60
C PRO A 141 15.38 -9.30 -20.65
N PRO A 142 15.45 -7.96 -20.75
CA PRO A 142 14.57 -7.09 -19.97
C PRO A 142 13.11 -7.31 -20.39
N THR A 143 12.21 -7.29 -19.40
CA THR A 143 10.77 -7.28 -19.66
C THR A 143 10.26 -5.86 -19.74
N ASP A 144 9.07 -5.67 -20.31
CA ASP A 144 8.41 -4.36 -20.30
C ASP A 144 8.05 -3.92 -18.89
N GLY A 145 8.22 -2.64 -18.60
CA GLY A 145 7.72 -2.06 -17.36
C GLY A 145 6.19 -1.93 -17.38
N LYS A 146 5.57 -1.89 -16.19
CA LYS A 146 4.14 -1.71 -16.05
C LYS A 146 3.81 -0.60 -15.07
N ILE A 147 2.82 0.23 -15.42
CA ILE A 147 2.29 1.27 -14.55
C ILE A 147 0.86 0.93 -14.20
N TYR A 148 0.60 0.86 -12.91
CA TYR A 148 -0.72 0.69 -12.33
C TYR A 148 -1.21 2.05 -11.85
N TYR A 149 -2.51 2.31 -11.98
CA TYR A 149 -3.11 3.50 -11.39
C TYR A 149 -4.49 3.22 -10.85
N LYS A 150 -4.87 3.96 -9.84
CA LYS A 150 -6.21 3.96 -9.26
C LYS A 150 -6.57 5.34 -8.80
N ARG A 151 -7.85 5.67 -8.86
CA ARG A 151 -8.40 6.89 -8.34
C ARG A 151 -9.17 6.60 -7.06
N ASP A 152 -8.79 7.26 -5.97
CA ASP A 152 -9.37 7.06 -4.65
C ASP A 152 -9.36 8.38 -3.86
N TYR A 153 -10.20 8.49 -2.81
CA TYR A 153 -10.20 9.65 -1.92
C TYR A 153 -8.92 9.72 -1.08
N GLY A 154 -8.29 8.57 -0.85
CA GLY A 154 -7.20 8.45 0.12
C GLY A 154 -7.69 8.58 1.56
N LYS A 155 -6.88 8.10 2.48
CA LYS A 155 -7.10 8.14 3.92
C LYS A 155 -5.98 8.90 4.60
N SER A 156 -6.30 9.55 5.73
CA SER A 156 -5.29 10.06 6.63
C SER A 156 -4.69 8.91 7.44
N TYR A 157 -3.43 9.02 7.85
CA TYR A 157 -2.83 8.07 8.79
C TYR A 157 -3.54 8.04 10.16
N SER A 158 -4.36 9.06 10.46
CA SER A 158 -5.20 9.14 11.67
C SER A 158 -6.53 8.43 11.55
N ASP A 159 -6.94 8.00 10.35
CA ASP A 159 -8.20 7.32 10.14
C ASP A 159 -8.18 5.93 10.78
N ILE A 160 -9.33 5.49 11.25
CA ILE A 160 -9.46 4.25 12.03
C ILE A 160 -8.99 3.02 11.24
N GLU A 161 -9.25 2.98 9.94
CA GLU A 161 -8.85 1.89 9.07
C GLU A 161 -7.33 1.72 9.04
N ILE A 162 -6.62 2.85 8.96
CA ILE A 162 -5.16 2.87 8.91
C ILE A 162 -4.57 2.48 10.26
N LYS A 163 -5.14 2.99 11.36
CA LYS A 163 -4.74 2.62 12.72
C LYS A 163 -4.92 1.13 12.98
N VAL A 164 -6.07 0.56 12.59
CA VAL A 164 -6.35 -0.89 12.74
C VAL A 164 -5.33 -1.73 11.97
N LEU A 165 -5.06 -1.40 10.70
CA LEU A 165 -4.12 -2.19 9.90
C LEU A 165 -2.68 -2.03 10.39
N ALA A 166 -2.28 -0.85 10.85
CA ALA A 166 -0.96 -0.62 11.44
C ALA A 166 -0.80 -1.35 12.78
N TYR A 167 -1.84 -1.38 13.62
CA TYR A 167 -1.89 -2.18 14.83
C TYR A 167 -1.68 -3.68 14.55
N LEU A 168 -2.42 -4.22 13.57
CA LEU A 168 -2.31 -5.63 13.17
C LEU A 168 -0.91 -6.01 12.67
N ALA A 169 -0.17 -5.06 12.10
CA ALA A 169 1.21 -5.29 11.67
C ALA A 169 2.18 -5.45 12.86
N SER A 170 1.96 -4.67 13.92
CA SER A 170 2.91 -4.51 15.04
C SER A 170 2.63 -5.45 16.22
N HIS A 171 1.50 -6.17 16.18
CA HIS A 171 1.06 -7.02 17.29
C HIS A 171 0.89 -8.46 16.82
N GLU A 172 1.33 -9.40 17.65
CA GLU A 172 1.19 -10.82 17.37
C GLU A 172 -0.28 -11.25 17.44
N ILE A 173 -0.75 -11.85 16.36
CA ILE A 173 -2.08 -12.41 16.24
C ILE A 173 -1.92 -13.94 16.17
N SER A 174 -2.04 -14.60 17.30
CA SER A 174 -1.93 -16.07 17.39
C SER A 174 -3.26 -16.79 17.14
N GLY A 175 -3.22 -18.10 16.83
CA GLY A 175 -4.32 -18.91 16.28
C GLY A 175 -5.70 -18.81 16.94
N ASP A 176 -5.79 -18.48 18.24
CA ASP A 176 -7.06 -18.34 18.98
C ASP A 176 -7.55 -16.88 19.10
N TYR A 177 -7.00 -15.99 18.26
CA TYR A 177 -7.32 -14.58 18.33
C TYR A 177 -8.67 -14.27 17.67
N THR A 178 -9.69 -14.04 18.48
CA THR A 178 -11.06 -13.77 18.04
C THR A 178 -11.25 -12.28 17.66
N LEU A 179 -12.30 -11.98 16.88
CA LEU A 179 -12.66 -10.59 16.56
C LEU A 179 -13.02 -9.80 17.83
N GLU A 180 -13.64 -10.41 18.82
CA GLU A 180 -13.92 -9.75 20.10
C GLU A 180 -12.63 -9.39 20.85
N LYS A 181 -11.65 -10.29 20.87
CA LYS A 181 -10.35 -10.01 21.47
C LYS A 181 -9.64 -8.86 20.74
N LEU A 182 -9.64 -8.91 19.41
CA LEU A 182 -9.09 -7.82 18.59
C LEU A 182 -9.76 -6.48 18.91
N LEU A 183 -11.09 -6.44 18.89
CA LEU A 183 -11.84 -5.23 19.20
C LEU A 183 -11.55 -4.69 20.61
N SER A 184 -11.49 -5.59 21.60
CA SER A 184 -11.13 -5.24 22.98
C SER A 184 -9.73 -4.65 23.08
N ASP A 185 -8.75 -5.23 22.36
CA ASP A 185 -7.37 -4.72 22.37
C ASP A 185 -7.26 -3.40 21.62
N LEU A 186 -7.95 -3.21 20.49
CA LEU A 186 -8.05 -1.95 19.77
C LEU A 186 -8.69 -0.84 20.60
N ASN A 187 -9.70 -1.16 21.40
CA ASN A 187 -10.32 -0.23 22.35
C ASN A 187 -9.34 0.16 23.47
N LYS A 188 -8.66 -0.81 24.10
CA LYS A 188 -7.62 -0.54 25.10
C LYS A 188 -6.46 0.30 24.57
N TYR A 189 -6.13 0.12 23.30
CA TYR A 189 -5.08 0.89 22.60
C TYR A 189 -5.54 2.29 22.19
N GLY A 190 -6.83 2.60 22.36
CA GLY A 190 -7.44 3.89 22.05
C GLY A 190 -7.71 4.11 20.56
N ILE A 191 -7.80 3.04 19.77
CA ILE A 191 -8.17 3.10 18.35
C ILE A 191 -9.70 3.16 18.22
N TYR A 192 -10.42 2.40 19.05
CA TYR A 192 -11.87 2.45 19.19
C TYR A 192 -12.24 3.10 20.52
N THR A 193 -13.24 3.96 20.53
CA THR A 193 -13.93 4.41 21.74
C THR A 193 -14.89 3.30 22.22
N ASP A 194 -15.34 3.35 23.48
CA ASP A 194 -16.30 2.38 24.02
C ASP A 194 -17.58 2.33 23.17
N LYS A 195 -18.09 3.49 22.75
CA LYS A 195 -19.27 3.60 21.90
C LYS A 195 -19.07 2.93 20.54
N GLU A 196 -17.96 3.20 19.86
CA GLU A 196 -17.65 2.59 18.57
C GLU A 196 -17.45 1.07 18.69
N ALA A 197 -16.88 0.60 19.80
CA ALA A 197 -16.73 -0.83 20.09
C ALA A 197 -18.09 -1.51 20.28
N GLU A 198 -19.03 -0.88 21.00
CA GLU A 198 -20.41 -1.37 21.14
C GLU A 198 -21.14 -1.40 19.79
N GLU A 199 -21.03 -0.36 18.98
CA GLU A 199 -21.61 -0.31 17.63
C GLU A 199 -21.02 -1.40 16.72
N CYS A 200 -19.71 -1.67 16.85
CA CYS A 200 -19.03 -2.74 16.11
C CYS A 200 -19.57 -4.12 16.51
N ARG A 201 -19.76 -4.39 17.82
CA ARG A 201 -20.38 -5.64 18.31
C ARG A 201 -21.82 -5.77 17.81
N ALA A 202 -22.62 -4.71 17.91
CA ALA A 202 -24.01 -4.70 17.46
C ALA A 202 -24.14 -5.00 15.95
N SER A 203 -23.13 -4.65 15.16
CA SER A 203 -23.05 -4.97 13.73
C SER A 203 -22.40 -6.32 13.42
N GLU A 204 -22.23 -7.20 14.40
CA GLU A 204 -21.54 -8.49 14.24
C GLU A 204 -20.13 -8.34 13.64
N TYR A 205 -19.38 -7.32 14.05
CA TYR A 205 -18.04 -6.97 13.60
C TYR A 205 -17.89 -6.68 12.09
N LYS A 206 -18.99 -6.41 11.36
CA LYS A 206 -18.97 -6.18 9.90
C LYS A 206 -18.05 -5.04 9.50
N SER A 207 -18.04 -3.95 10.27
CA SER A 207 -17.15 -2.81 10.03
C SER A 207 -15.68 -3.20 10.19
N LEU A 208 -15.33 -3.90 11.26
CA LEU A 208 -13.96 -4.37 11.52
C LEU A 208 -13.51 -5.39 10.48
N LEU A 209 -14.36 -6.36 10.13
CA LEU A 209 -14.07 -7.32 9.05
C LEU A 209 -13.83 -6.61 7.72
N SER A 210 -14.66 -5.61 7.39
CA SER A 210 -14.47 -4.82 6.18
C SER A 210 -13.12 -4.10 6.17
N ILE A 211 -12.67 -3.59 7.31
CA ILE A 211 -11.37 -2.91 7.43
C ILE A 211 -10.24 -3.91 7.17
N ILE A 212 -10.20 -5.03 7.85
CA ILE A 212 -9.09 -5.99 7.75
C ILE A 212 -9.01 -6.73 6.41
N GLN A 213 -10.09 -6.73 5.64
CA GLN A 213 -10.15 -7.38 4.32
C GLN A 213 -9.84 -6.44 3.15
N ARG A 214 -9.71 -5.12 3.38
CA ARG A 214 -9.50 -4.13 2.33
C ARG A 214 -8.11 -3.51 2.42
N ASN A 215 -7.73 -2.89 1.30
CA ASN A 215 -6.53 -2.08 1.19
C ASN A 215 -6.94 -0.61 1.09
N TYR A 216 -6.11 0.28 1.65
CA TYR A 216 -6.41 1.71 1.70
C TYR A 216 -5.23 2.53 1.22
N PHE A 217 -5.48 3.47 0.32
CA PHE A 217 -4.49 4.48 -0.02
C PHE A 217 -4.36 5.48 1.12
N VAL A 218 -3.12 5.77 1.51
CA VAL A 218 -2.81 6.69 2.60
C VAL A 218 -2.08 7.88 2.01
N ILE A 219 -2.68 9.06 2.15
CA ILE A 219 -2.04 10.32 1.79
C ILE A 219 -1.04 10.62 2.90
N SER A 220 0.23 10.68 2.52
CA SER A 220 1.31 10.88 3.48
C SER A 220 1.59 12.37 3.68
N ASN A 221 1.21 12.87 4.85
CA ASN A 221 1.68 14.17 5.37
C ASN A 221 2.98 14.01 6.20
N LEU A 222 3.68 12.87 6.03
CA LEU A 222 4.93 12.62 6.75
C LEU A 222 6.01 13.58 6.27
N ASN A 223 6.69 14.23 7.21
CA ASN A 223 7.81 15.15 6.98
C ASN A 223 9.10 14.40 6.56
N ASN A 224 8.98 13.44 5.65
CA ASN A 224 10.11 12.74 5.09
C ASN A 224 10.45 13.35 3.73
N GLU A 225 11.62 13.96 3.61
CA GLU A 225 12.07 14.65 2.38
C GLU A 225 11.98 13.77 1.12
N ARG A 226 12.23 12.46 1.23
CA ARG A 226 12.12 11.54 0.11
C ARG A 226 10.66 11.38 -0.35
N LEU A 227 9.72 11.22 0.58
CA LEU A 227 8.30 11.10 0.28
C LEU A 227 7.76 12.38 -0.33
N VAL A 228 8.16 13.53 0.23
CA VAL A 228 7.77 14.86 -0.31
C VAL A 228 8.30 15.04 -1.74
N ARG A 229 9.57 14.73 -2.00
CA ARG A 229 10.18 14.87 -3.34
C ARG A 229 9.56 13.93 -4.39
N GLN A 230 9.05 12.78 -3.98
CA GLN A 230 8.44 11.79 -4.88
C GLN A 230 6.91 11.88 -4.93
N SER A 231 6.31 12.86 -4.25
CA SER A 231 4.86 12.89 -4.01
C SER A 231 4.37 11.51 -3.55
N GLY A 232 5.16 10.92 -2.64
CA GLY A 232 5.02 9.53 -2.20
C GLY A 232 3.83 9.38 -1.27
N SER A 233 3.06 8.36 -1.52
CA SER A 233 1.95 7.88 -0.71
C SER A 233 2.10 6.38 -0.51
N PHE A 234 1.24 5.79 0.28
CA PHE A 234 1.26 4.35 0.55
C PHE A 234 -0.09 3.70 0.25
N LEU A 235 -0.05 2.44 -0.15
CA LEU A 235 -1.19 1.54 -0.03
C LEU A 235 -0.90 0.63 1.16
N ILE A 236 -1.72 0.72 2.23
CA ILE A 236 -1.65 -0.23 3.33
C ILE A 236 -2.58 -1.39 3.03
N CYS A 237 -2.06 -2.61 3.12
CA CYS A 237 -2.79 -3.80 2.77
C CYS A 237 -3.34 -4.52 4.01
N GLY A 238 -4.63 -4.88 3.94
CA GLY A 238 -5.28 -5.74 4.91
C GLY A 238 -4.90 -7.20 4.72
N LYS A 239 -5.86 -8.13 4.86
CA LYS A 239 -5.61 -9.54 4.64
C LYS A 239 -5.41 -9.80 3.15
N TYR A 240 -4.26 -10.39 2.79
CA TYR A 240 -4.07 -10.94 1.47
C TYR A 240 -4.81 -12.27 1.37
N ASN A 241 -5.84 -12.35 0.54
CA ASN A 241 -6.42 -13.63 0.19
C ASN A 241 -5.44 -14.32 -0.77
N VAL A 242 -4.74 -15.31 -0.27
CA VAL A 242 -3.96 -16.26 -1.07
C VAL A 242 -4.94 -17.19 -1.76
#